data_2c5c8f858e65b55f89db9b4b42483ec7
#
_entry.id   2c5c8f858e65b55f89db9b4b42483ec7
#
_cell.length_a   1.000
_cell.length_b   1.000
_cell.length_c   1.000
_cell.angle_alpha   90.00
_cell.angle_beta   90.00
_cell.angle_gamma   90.00
#
_symmetry.space_group_name_H-M   'P 1'
#
loop_
_entity.id
_entity.type
_entity.pdbx_description
1 polymer ?
#
loop_
_entity_poly.entity_id
_entity_poly.type
_entity_poly.pdbx_seq_one_letter_code
_entity_poly.pdbx_strand_id
1 'polypeptide(L)'
;MSSRSALRPVPRVGSRRRSTALLATGALLCSGFVAVAVPAATAAPAVAGAPAAYIANSESDNVSVVDTATDTVTSTVAVGDRPSGVAVTPDGGRAYVANRGSGSVSVIDTATGAVTASVAVGDGPFGVAAAPDGDSVYVTNFQSDSVSVIGTATNTVTATVPVGAQPNSVAVAPGGDRFYVSSASAVSVIDTATQTLIGTVPVSRPNGLTVTPDGARLHVSSQNAGVVTVIDTATRTVTGTVPVGNSPFGAAGSPDGSRVYVTNIGGNSTSVIDTATGTVVDTVGVGSTPIGVAVTPDGGEVYVADSNSGTASVIDTATNTVTATVPVGSGPYAVAFAPAPTSSSDIDVDVTARPNLGILVPYLTYTVTARALGPDAVTTGTVTATLPPGATATSLSPGCTTATGTVTCSYGTIATGAAASKTFRVPLHLLSLGTVKVTGTRTASSPTDPNPANDRATATCTVVSILLATCA
;
A
#
# COMPACT_ATOMS: atom_id res chain seq x y z
N MET A 1 28.14 -61.44 28.12
CA MET A 1 28.50 -62.08 26.86
C MET A 1 28.18 -61.07 25.77
N SER A 2 29.00 -60.18 25.48
CA SER A 2 30.20 -60.04 24.63
C SER A 2 29.98 -60.55 23.19
N SER A 3 29.86 -59.68 22.24
CA SER A 3 30.72 -59.70 21.05
C SER A 3 30.68 -58.35 20.33
N ARG A 4 31.81 -57.69 20.31
CA ARG A 4 32.23 -56.59 19.45
C ARG A 4 32.52 -57.14 18.08
N SER A 5 32.15 -56.47 16.99
CA SER A 5 32.75 -56.72 15.68
C SER A 5 33.28 -55.41 15.10
N ALA A 6 34.51 -55.51 14.62
CA ALA A 6 35.41 -54.40 14.32
C ALA A 6 35.28 -53.94 12.88
N LEU A 7 35.54 -52.68 12.67
CA LEU A 7 35.77 -51.98 11.39
C LEU A 7 37.01 -52.45 10.66
N ARG A 8 36.97 -52.59 9.36
CA ARG A 8 38.14 -52.64 8.47
C ARG A 8 38.11 -51.46 7.46
N PRO A 9 39.26 -50.84 7.20
CA PRO A 9 39.39 -49.74 6.26
C PRO A 9 39.68 -50.20 4.83
N VAL A 10 39.21 -49.43 3.83
CA VAL A 10 39.47 -49.61 2.42
C VAL A 10 40.50 -48.58 1.95
N PRO A 11 41.47 -48.99 1.04
CA PRO A 11 42.64 -48.17 0.73
C PRO A 11 42.37 -47.17 -0.44
N ARG A 12 43.07 -46.03 -0.36
CA ARG A 12 43.21 -45.04 -1.42
C ARG A 12 44.09 -45.58 -2.56
N VAL A 13 43.62 -45.43 -3.81
CA VAL A 13 44.44 -45.56 -5.00
C VAL A 13 44.67 -44.17 -5.59
N GLY A 14 45.92 -43.75 -5.60
CA GLY A 14 46.39 -42.58 -6.33
C GLY A 14 46.79 -42.95 -7.76
N SER A 15 46.49 -42.10 -8.71
CA SER A 15 47.14 -42.13 -10.01
C SER A 15 47.58 -40.73 -10.42
N ARG A 16 48.89 -40.53 -10.44
CA ARG A 16 49.61 -39.48 -11.14
C ARG A 16 49.55 -39.76 -12.61
N ARG A 17 49.21 -38.78 -13.44
CA ARG A 17 49.65 -38.74 -14.84
C ARG A 17 50.26 -37.40 -15.20
N ARG A 18 51.35 -37.50 -15.91
CA ARG A 18 52.37 -36.53 -16.28
C ARG A 18 51.88 -35.59 -17.38
N SER A 19 52.41 -34.41 -17.30
CA SER A 19 52.40 -33.34 -18.33
C SER A 19 53.12 -33.82 -19.60
N THR A 20 52.56 -33.47 -20.75
CA THR A 20 53.30 -33.31 -21.99
C THR A 20 52.83 -32.04 -22.70
N ALA A 21 53.73 -31.11 -22.83
CA ALA A 21 53.55 -29.89 -23.60
C ALA A 21 53.70 -30.23 -25.12
N LEU A 22 52.80 -29.72 -25.92
CA LEU A 22 53.01 -29.63 -27.37
C LEU A 22 52.69 -28.20 -27.81
N LEU A 23 53.72 -27.50 -28.24
CA LEU A 23 53.63 -26.24 -28.95
C LEU A 23 53.09 -26.52 -30.37
N ALA A 24 52.02 -25.85 -30.74
CA ALA A 24 51.60 -25.69 -32.14
C ALA A 24 51.18 -24.24 -32.36
N THR A 25 51.97 -23.57 -33.17
CA THR A 25 51.71 -22.26 -33.78
C THR A 25 50.58 -22.37 -34.80
N GLY A 26 49.62 -21.43 -34.77
CA GLY A 26 48.62 -21.37 -35.83
C GLY A 26 47.53 -20.31 -35.65
N ALA A 27 47.69 -19.24 -36.38
CA ALA A 27 46.66 -18.36 -36.98
C ALA A 27 45.57 -17.72 -36.10
N LEU A 28 45.73 -16.43 -35.92
CA LEU A 28 44.76 -15.47 -35.42
C LEU A 28 43.60 -15.32 -36.43
N LEU A 29 42.44 -15.93 -36.15
CA LEU A 29 41.18 -15.62 -36.81
C LEU A 29 40.35 -14.72 -35.85
N CYS A 30 40.30 -13.44 -36.17
CA CYS A 30 39.41 -12.47 -35.56
C CYS A 30 37.95 -12.84 -35.88
N SER A 31 37.29 -13.63 -35.03
CA SER A 31 35.84 -13.80 -35.08
C SER A 31 35.22 -12.65 -34.30
N GLY A 32 34.63 -11.67 -35.00
CA GLY A 32 33.85 -10.60 -34.41
C GLY A 32 32.68 -11.19 -33.67
N PHE A 33 32.69 -11.11 -32.33
CA PHE A 33 31.48 -11.27 -31.52
C PHE A 33 30.58 -10.05 -31.76
N VAL A 34 29.55 -10.21 -32.57
CA VAL A 34 28.40 -9.30 -32.58
C VAL A 34 27.69 -9.50 -31.24
N ALA A 35 27.90 -8.61 -30.32
CA ALA A 35 27.07 -8.52 -29.11
C ALA A 35 25.66 -8.15 -29.56
N VAL A 36 24.75 -9.14 -29.60
CA VAL A 36 23.32 -8.90 -29.69
C VAL A 36 22.95 -8.27 -28.37
N ALA A 37 22.74 -6.94 -28.36
CA ALA A 37 22.15 -6.23 -27.25
C ALA A 37 20.73 -6.80 -27.06
N VAL A 38 20.53 -7.58 -25.99
CA VAL A 38 19.20 -7.92 -25.51
C VAL A 38 18.57 -6.59 -25.11
N PRO A 39 17.43 -6.17 -25.72
CA PRO A 39 16.75 -4.98 -25.25
C PRO A 39 16.41 -5.20 -23.78
N ALA A 40 16.82 -4.26 -22.93
CA ALA A 40 16.34 -4.21 -21.54
C ALA A 40 14.81 -4.21 -21.63
N ALA A 41 14.19 -5.20 -20.99
CA ALA A 41 12.75 -5.18 -20.81
C ALA A 41 12.41 -3.85 -20.16
N THR A 42 11.78 -2.95 -20.89
CA THR A 42 11.16 -1.77 -20.34
C THR A 42 10.08 -2.31 -19.42
N ALA A 43 10.27 -2.13 -18.11
CA ALA A 43 9.19 -2.36 -17.14
C ALA A 43 7.97 -1.62 -17.68
N ALA A 44 6.87 -2.35 -17.87
CA ALA A 44 5.59 -1.73 -18.18
C ALA A 44 5.36 -0.66 -17.12
N PRO A 45 4.87 0.54 -17.48
CA PRO A 45 4.52 1.53 -16.49
C PRO A 45 3.54 0.86 -15.53
N ALA A 46 3.83 0.88 -14.23
CA ALA A 46 2.90 0.44 -13.21
C ALA A 46 1.57 1.14 -13.48
N VAL A 47 0.51 0.36 -13.63
CA VAL A 47 -0.84 0.91 -13.73
C VAL A 47 -1.07 1.58 -12.39
N ALA A 48 -1.06 2.92 -12.37
CA ALA A 48 -1.33 3.67 -11.16
C ALA A 48 -2.74 3.27 -10.69
N GLY A 49 -2.84 2.59 -9.52
CA GLY A 49 -4.11 2.52 -8.86
C GLY A 49 -4.63 1.19 -8.32
N ALA A 50 -3.94 0.06 -8.46
CA ALA A 50 -4.39 -1.16 -7.81
C ALA A 50 -3.85 -1.26 -6.38
N PRO A 51 -4.64 -1.77 -5.40
CA PRO A 51 -4.13 -2.09 -4.08
C PRO A 51 -2.99 -3.11 -4.15
N ALA A 52 -2.07 -3.08 -3.20
CA ALA A 52 -1.06 -4.12 -3.05
C ALA A 52 -1.43 -5.04 -1.88
N ALA A 53 -1.37 -6.36 -2.09
CA ALA A 53 -1.53 -7.32 -1.00
C ALA A 53 -0.17 -7.66 -0.40
N TYR A 54 -0.07 -7.55 0.92
CA TYR A 54 1.09 -7.94 1.73
C TYR A 54 0.79 -9.27 2.39
N ILE A 55 1.54 -10.32 2.04
CA ILE A 55 1.33 -11.69 2.51
C ILE A 55 2.54 -12.13 3.34
N ALA A 56 2.33 -12.34 4.63
CA ALA A 56 3.36 -12.80 5.55
C ALA A 56 3.61 -14.30 5.38
N ASN A 57 4.84 -14.71 5.06
CA ASN A 57 5.23 -16.08 4.80
C ASN A 57 6.07 -16.61 5.97
N SER A 58 5.44 -17.36 6.86
CA SER A 58 5.97 -17.74 8.17
C SER A 58 7.19 -18.68 8.12
N GLU A 59 7.35 -19.47 7.06
CA GLU A 59 8.47 -20.42 6.93
C GLU A 59 9.60 -19.86 6.04
N SER A 60 9.36 -18.76 5.32
CA SER A 60 10.35 -18.11 4.47
C SER A 60 10.91 -16.82 5.06
N ASP A 61 10.45 -16.40 6.25
CA ASP A 61 10.88 -15.19 6.94
C ASP A 61 10.79 -13.92 6.10
N ASN A 62 9.73 -13.81 5.30
CA ASN A 62 9.53 -12.70 4.40
C ASN A 62 8.05 -12.35 4.19
N VAL A 63 7.82 -11.24 3.49
CA VAL A 63 6.51 -10.80 3.02
C VAL A 63 6.54 -10.75 1.50
N SER A 64 5.59 -11.43 0.84
CA SER A 64 5.33 -11.25 -0.58
C SER A 64 4.41 -10.05 -0.80
N VAL A 65 4.79 -9.16 -1.72
CA VAL A 65 3.96 -8.04 -2.16
C VAL A 65 3.36 -8.40 -3.51
N VAL A 66 2.04 -8.46 -3.58
CA VAL A 66 1.27 -8.87 -4.75
C VAL A 66 0.54 -7.66 -5.33
N ASP A 67 0.68 -7.43 -6.63
CA ASP A 67 -0.14 -6.49 -7.38
C ASP A 67 -1.50 -7.15 -7.66
N THR A 68 -2.59 -6.57 -7.14
CA THR A 68 -3.94 -7.16 -7.25
C THR A 68 -4.58 -6.95 -8.62
N ALA A 69 -4.05 -6.07 -9.49
CA ALA A 69 -4.55 -5.96 -10.86
C ALA A 69 -4.05 -7.09 -11.77
N THR A 70 -2.92 -7.70 -11.42
CA THR A 70 -2.26 -8.73 -12.23
C THR A 70 -2.12 -10.07 -11.51
N ASP A 71 -2.45 -10.15 -10.23
CA ASP A 71 -2.27 -11.31 -9.36
C ASP A 71 -0.84 -11.87 -9.39
N THR A 72 0.14 -10.97 -9.40
CA THR A 72 1.56 -11.35 -9.47
C THR A 72 2.36 -10.79 -8.30
N VAL A 73 3.33 -11.57 -7.80
CA VAL A 73 4.30 -11.08 -6.81
C VAL A 73 5.25 -10.10 -7.48
N THR A 74 5.22 -8.85 -7.05
CA THR A 74 6.08 -7.78 -7.55
C THR A 74 7.38 -7.64 -6.78
N SER A 75 7.36 -7.97 -5.48
CA SER A 75 8.54 -7.95 -4.64
C SER A 75 8.41 -8.91 -3.44
N THR A 76 9.56 -9.21 -2.83
CA THR A 76 9.64 -10.01 -1.60
C THR A 76 10.53 -9.25 -0.61
N VAL A 77 10.00 -8.98 0.59
CA VAL A 77 10.67 -8.19 1.63
C VAL A 77 11.07 -9.12 2.78
N ALA A 78 12.37 -9.24 3.05
CA ALA A 78 12.85 -9.98 4.21
C ALA A 78 12.47 -9.27 5.51
N VAL A 79 11.95 -10.01 6.49
CA VAL A 79 11.54 -9.50 7.81
C VAL A 79 12.18 -10.33 8.93
N GLY A 80 11.68 -10.27 10.16
CA GLY A 80 12.17 -11.14 11.24
C GLY A 80 11.62 -12.58 11.14
N ASP A 81 12.05 -13.45 12.09
CA ASP A 81 11.73 -14.87 12.04
C ASP A 81 10.25 -15.17 12.25
N ARG A 82 9.73 -16.07 11.43
CA ARG A 82 8.37 -16.61 11.49
C ARG A 82 7.29 -15.51 11.52
N PRO A 83 7.19 -14.64 10.50
CA PRO A 83 6.13 -13.64 10.42
C PRO A 83 4.74 -14.30 10.45
N SER A 84 3.83 -13.71 11.19
CA SER A 84 2.49 -14.26 11.44
C SER A 84 1.37 -13.30 11.05
N GLY A 85 1.32 -12.12 11.66
CA GLY A 85 0.33 -11.08 11.35
C GLY A 85 0.93 -9.97 10.50
N VAL A 86 0.10 -9.35 9.68
CA VAL A 86 0.44 -8.15 8.93
C VAL A 86 -0.75 -7.18 8.94
N ALA A 87 -0.47 -5.90 9.10
CA ALA A 87 -1.46 -4.83 8.93
C ALA A 87 -0.80 -3.64 8.22
N VAL A 88 -1.58 -2.94 7.41
CA VAL A 88 -1.14 -1.72 6.72
C VAL A 88 -1.85 -0.51 7.34
N THR A 89 -1.15 0.61 7.48
CA THR A 89 -1.74 1.86 7.96
C THR A 89 -2.80 2.37 6.99
N PRO A 90 -3.85 3.10 7.46
CA PRO A 90 -4.94 3.56 6.60
C PRO A 90 -4.50 4.46 5.44
N ASP A 91 -3.39 5.20 5.60
CA ASP A 91 -2.76 6.01 4.56
C ASP A 91 -1.99 5.18 3.52
N GLY A 92 -1.88 3.85 3.74
CA GLY A 92 -1.11 2.95 2.89
C GLY A 92 0.41 3.08 3.02
N GLY A 93 0.93 3.98 3.84
CA GLY A 93 2.35 4.32 3.87
C GLY A 93 3.26 3.29 4.53
N ARG A 94 2.72 2.46 5.44
CA ARG A 94 3.52 1.48 6.19
C ARG A 94 2.78 0.17 6.40
N ALA A 95 3.53 -0.95 6.30
CA ALA A 95 3.07 -2.27 6.72
C ALA A 95 3.82 -2.71 7.98
N TYR A 96 3.09 -3.21 8.97
CA TYR A 96 3.59 -3.72 10.24
C TYR A 96 3.44 -5.23 10.27
N VAL A 97 4.54 -5.95 10.48
CA VAL A 97 4.61 -7.41 10.39
C VAL A 97 5.09 -7.99 11.72
N ALA A 98 4.23 -8.78 12.37
CA ALA A 98 4.58 -9.45 13.62
C ALA A 98 5.49 -10.64 13.35
N ASN A 99 6.71 -10.63 13.88
CA ASN A 99 7.69 -11.68 13.75
C ASN A 99 7.66 -12.56 15.01
N ARG A 100 6.87 -13.63 14.97
CA ARG A 100 6.60 -14.49 16.11
C ARG A 100 7.87 -15.12 16.72
N GLY A 101 8.83 -15.47 15.87
CA GLY A 101 10.09 -16.08 16.30
C GLY A 101 11.07 -15.08 16.88
N SER A 102 11.07 -13.84 16.42
CA SER A 102 12.02 -12.79 16.85
C SER A 102 11.50 -11.91 18.00
N GLY A 103 10.22 -12.01 18.42
CA GLY A 103 9.65 -11.12 19.44
C GLY A 103 9.63 -9.66 19.01
N SER A 104 9.45 -9.40 17.73
CA SER A 104 9.52 -8.04 17.15
C SER A 104 8.45 -7.80 16.11
N VAL A 105 8.30 -6.54 15.73
CA VAL A 105 7.47 -6.10 14.58
C VAL A 105 8.38 -5.40 13.59
N SER A 106 8.42 -5.89 12.33
CA SER A 106 9.08 -5.18 11.24
C SER A 106 8.15 -4.12 10.67
N VAL A 107 8.69 -2.92 10.41
CA VAL A 107 7.97 -1.80 9.77
C VAL A 107 8.51 -1.65 8.35
N ILE A 108 7.66 -1.90 7.37
CA ILE A 108 7.98 -1.77 5.94
C ILE A 108 7.41 -0.44 5.44
N ASP A 109 8.23 0.38 4.81
CA ASP A 109 7.80 1.51 3.99
C ASP A 109 7.24 0.96 2.67
N THR A 110 5.98 1.21 2.39
CA THR A 110 5.28 0.60 1.24
C THR A 110 5.70 1.16 -0.10
N ALA A 111 6.17 2.40 -0.13
CA ALA A 111 6.62 3.05 -1.37
C ALA A 111 7.97 2.52 -1.84
N THR A 112 8.86 2.18 -0.89
CA THR A 112 10.23 1.70 -1.19
C THR A 112 10.39 0.19 -1.03
N GLY A 113 9.47 -0.49 -0.35
CA GLY A 113 9.59 -1.89 0.04
C GLY A 113 10.68 -2.17 1.07
N ALA A 114 11.23 -1.14 1.71
CA ALA A 114 12.32 -1.29 2.67
C ALA A 114 11.80 -1.47 4.11
N VAL A 115 12.46 -2.34 4.90
CA VAL A 115 12.23 -2.39 6.34
C VAL A 115 12.95 -1.19 6.98
N THR A 116 12.18 -0.25 7.53
CA THR A 116 12.67 1.01 8.09
C THR A 116 12.88 0.94 9.61
N ALA A 117 12.19 0.01 10.28
CA ALA A 117 12.35 -0.21 11.73
C ALA A 117 12.04 -1.65 12.11
N SER A 118 12.59 -2.07 13.25
CA SER A 118 12.23 -3.29 13.97
C SER A 118 11.91 -2.90 15.41
N VAL A 119 10.67 -3.14 15.83
CA VAL A 119 10.15 -2.74 17.15
C VAL A 119 10.07 -3.96 18.03
N ALA A 120 10.79 -3.97 19.15
CA ALA A 120 10.68 -5.03 20.14
C ALA A 120 9.30 -4.95 20.84
N VAL A 121 8.62 -6.10 20.95
CA VAL A 121 7.30 -6.25 21.60
C VAL A 121 7.33 -7.38 22.62
N GLY A 122 6.19 -7.85 23.09
CA GLY A 122 6.13 -9.03 23.94
C GLY A 122 6.43 -10.34 23.20
N ASP A 123 6.51 -11.46 23.94
CA ASP A 123 6.90 -12.75 23.41
C ASP A 123 5.79 -13.36 22.51
N GLY A 124 6.20 -13.88 21.36
CA GLY A 124 5.35 -14.54 20.41
C GLY A 124 4.31 -13.59 19.78
N PRO A 125 4.69 -12.43 19.21
CA PRO A 125 3.74 -11.53 18.55
C PRO A 125 3.02 -12.26 17.43
N PHE A 126 1.70 -12.02 17.31
CA PHE A 126 0.86 -12.85 16.45
C PHE A 126 -0.06 -12.03 15.54
N GLY A 127 -1.19 -11.52 16.05
CA GLY A 127 -2.12 -10.70 15.30
C GLY A 127 -1.71 -9.23 15.31
N VAL A 128 -1.96 -8.52 14.22
CA VAL A 128 -1.67 -7.09 14.05
C VAL A 128 -2.89 -6.39 13.51
N ALA A 129 -3.22 -5.21 14.03
CA ALA A 129 -4.24 -4.33 13.47
C ALA A 129 -3.82 -2.86 13.61
N ALA A 130 -4.01 -2.08 12.56
CA ALA A 130 -3.83 -0.63 12.61
C ALA A 130 -5.11 0.05 13.10
N ALA A 131 -4.95 1.14 13.86
CA ALA A 131 -6.05 2.01 14.24
C ALA A 131 -6.58 2.77 13.01
N PRO A 132 -7.90 3.07 12.94
CA PRO A 132 -8.49 3.79 11.80
C PRO A 132 -7.93 5.20 11.59
N ASP A 133 -7.43 5.85 12.65
CA ASP A 133 -6.76 7.16 12.59
C ASP A 133 -5.30 7.07 12.10
N GLY A 134 -4.74 5.85 12.04
CA GLY A 134 -3.36 5.61 11.65
C GLY A 134 -2.31 5.88 12.74
N ASP A 135 -2.70 6.37 13.92
CA ASP A 135 -1.76 6.79 14.96
C ASP A 135 -1.18 5.63 15.78
N SER A 136 -1.85 4.47 15.77
CA SER A 136 -1.45 3.30 16.56
C SER A 136 -1.58 1.99 15.80
N VAL A 137 -0.75 1.02 16.18
CA VAL A 137 -0.83 -0.38 15.75
C VAL A 137 -0.87 -1.27 16.99
N TYR A 138 -1.83 -2.19 17.03
CA TYR A 138 -2.03 -3.15 18.11
C TYR A 138 -1.47 -4.51 17.72
N VAL A 139 -0.65 -5.10 18.59
CA VAL A 139 0.03 -6.38 18.36
C VAL A 139 -0.24 -7.32 19.52
N THR A 140 -0.89 -8.44 19.25
CA THR A 140 -1.09 -9.48 20.28
C THR A 140 0.20 -10.24 20.54
N ASN A 141 0.56 -10.43 21.81
CA ASN A 141 1.72 -11.18 22.25
C ASN A 141 1.25 -12.50 22.86
N PHE A 142 1.23 -13.56 22.05
CA PHE A 142 0.61 -14.84 22.37
C PHE A 142 1.18 -15.50 23.65
N GLN A 143 2.48 -15.37 23.90
CA GLN A 143 3.16 -15.96 25.06
C GLN A 143 3.23 -15.01 26.25
N SER A 144 3.04 -13.70 26.06
CA SER A 144 3.07 -12.70 27.13
C SER A 144 1.68 -12.28 27.60
N ASP A 145 0.60 -12.90 27.10
CA ASP A 145 -0.79 -12.62 27.49
C ASP A 145 -1.14 -11.11 27.46
N SER A 146 -0.63 -10.41 26.46
CA SER A 146 -0.72 -8.96 26.37
C SER A 146 -0.91 -8.47 24.92
N VAL A 147 -1.24 -7.19 24.78
CA VAL A 147 -1.19 -6.45 23.53
C VAL A 147 -0.18 -5.32 23.66
N SER A 148 0.76 -5.24 22.76
CA SER A 148 1.62 -4.06 22.60
C SER A 148 0.93 -3.03 21.72
N VAL A 149 0.92 -1.77 22.16
CA VAL A 149 0.45 -0.63 21.37
C VAL A 149 1.67 0.11 20.84
N ILE A 150 1.80 0.18 19.52
CA ILE A 150 2.91 0.86 18.85
C ILE A 150 2.41 2.20 18.30
N GLY A 151 3.04 3.31 18.69
CA GLY A 151 2.81 4.62 18.08
C GLY A 151 3.48 4.69 16.70
N THR A 152 2.70 4.97 15.66
CA THR A 152 3.20 4.97 14.27
C THR A 152 4.15 6.11 13.97
N ALA A 153 3.99 7.27 14.62
CA ALA A 153 4.87 8.41 14.45
C ALA A 153 6.32 8.16 14.91
N THR A 154 6.50 7.31 15.96
CA THR A 154 7.80 7.04 16.56
C THR A 154 8.29 5.62 16.33
N ASN A 155 7.41 4.70 15.90
CA ASN A 155 7.69 3.25 15.84
C ASN A 155 8.21 2.69 17.18
N THR A 156 7.58 3.10 18.29
CA THR A 156 7.90 2.61 19.63
C THR A 156 6.67 2.09 20.34
N VAL A 157 6.84 1.12 21.25
CA VAL A 157 5.75 0.67 22.13
C VAL A 157 5.42 1.78 23.11
N THR A 158 4.18 2.29 23.05
CA THR A 158 3.67 3.33 23.92
C THR A 158 2.94 2.77 25.13
N ALA A 159 2.39 1.54 25.01
CA ALA A 159 1.76 0.83 26.11
C ALA A 159 1.78 -0.69 25.90
N THR A 160 1.59 -1.41 27.00
CA THR A 160 1.36 -2.86 27.02
C THR A 160 0.12 -3.14 27.85
N VAL A 161 -0.91 -3.70 27.22
CA VAL A 161 -2.22 -3.96 27.83
C VAL A 161 -2.35 -5.43 28.15
N PRO A 162 -2.52 -5.82 29.42
CA PRO A 162 -2.83 -7.21 29.79
C PRO A 162 -4.19 -7.63 29.24
N VAL A 163 -4.27 -8.82 28.66
CA VAL A 163 -5.51 -9.41 28.11
C VAL A 163 -5.67 -10.86 28.55
N GLY A 164 -6.63 -11.59 27.99
CA GLY A 164 -6.78 -13.03 28.26
C GLY A 164 -5.59 -13.84 27.75
N ALA A 165 -5.44 -15.06 28.29
CA ALA A 165 -4.33 -15.95 27.95
C ALA A 165 -4.28 -16.30 26.46
N GLN A 166 -3.08 -16.37 25.90
CA GLN A 166 -2.81 -16.73 24.51
C GLN A 166 -3.58 -15.88 23.51
N PRO A 167 -3.43 -14.54 23.52
CA PRO A 167 -4.11 -13.67 22.57
C PRO A 167 -3.65 -13.98 21.14
N ASN A 168 -4.62 -14.11 20.23
CA ASN A 168 -4.38 -14.55 18.86
C ASN A 168 -4.60 -13.42 17.86
N SER A 169 -5.85 -13.02 17.65
CA SER A 169 -6.22 -11.98 16.69
C SER A 169 -6.64 -10.70 17.42
N VAL A 170 -6.50 -9.57 16.73
CA VAL A 170 -6.97 -8.25 17.18
C VAL A 170 -7.74 -7.58 16.05
N ALA A 171 -8.85 -6.93 16.37
CA ALA A 171 -9.63 -6.09 15.46
C ALA A 171 -10.02 -4.78 16.14
N VAL A 172 -9.87 -3.66 15.43
CA VAL A 172 -10.23 -2.34 15.92
C VAL A 172 -11.64 -1.97 15.44
N ALA A 173 -12.44 -1.36 16.31
CA ALA A 173 -13.74 -0.82 15.93
C ALA A 173 -13.56 0.30 14.88
N PRO A 174 -14.47 0.44 13.89
CA PRO A 174 -14.36 1.48 12.86
C PRO A 174 -14.27 2.91 13.41
N GLY A 175 -14.89 3.16 14.57
CA GLY A 175 -14.80 4.43 15.28
C GLY A 175 -13.49 4.66 16.04
N GLY A 176 -12.61 3.67 16.11
CA GLY A 176 -11.34 3.75 16.83
C GLY A 176 -11.46 3.77 18.36
N ASP A 177 -12.67 3.77 18.94
CA ASP A 177 -12.92 3.92 20.38
C ASP A 177 -12.59 2.67 21.21
N ARG A 178 -12.49 1.50 20.56
CA ARG A 178 -12.17 0.22 21.20
C ARG A 178 -11.53 -0.77 20.25
N PHE A 179 -10.88 -1.76 20.82
CA PHE A 179 -10.41 -2.93 20.07
C PHE A 179 -10.75 -4.23 20.78
N TYR A 180 -10.83 -5.30 20.00
CA TYR A 180 -11.22 -6.62 20.43
C TYR A 180 -10.07 -7.59 20.25
N VAL A 181 -9.85 -8.47 21.21
CA VAL A 181 -8.76 -9.46 21.19
C VAL A 181 -9.32 -10.85 21.46
N SER A 182 -9.12 -11.78 20.52
CA SER A 182 -9.40 -13.19 20.78
C SER A 182 -8.30 -13.81 21.66
N SER A 183 -8.71 -14.54 22.68
CA SER A 183 -7.82 -15.25 23.61
C SER A 183 -8.24 -16.72 23.69
N ALA A 184 -7.62 -17.54 24.53
CA ALA A 184 -7.90 -18.98 24.59
C ALA A 184 -9.38 -19.36 24.77
N SER A 185 -10.19 -18.55 25.48
CA SER A 185 -11.56 -18.88 25.86
C SER A 185 -12.53 -17.71 25.83
N ALA A 186 -12.10 -16.53 25.38
CA ALA A 186 -12.92 -15.33 25.40
C ALA A 186 -12.42 -14.30 24.37
N VAL A 187 -13.30 -13.35 24.06
CA VAL A 187 -12.95 -12.10 23.43
C VAL A 187 -12.84 -11.01 24.49
N SER A 188 -11.68 -10.40 24.61
CA SER A 188 -11.45 -9.22 25.44
C SER A 188 -11.86 -7.95 24.69
N VAL A 189 -12.50 -7.00 25.37
CA VAL A 189 -12.89 -5.68 24.84
C VAL A 189 -12.08 -4.62 25.58
N ILE A 190 -11.30 -3.86 24.85
CA ILE A 190 -10.38 -2.86 25.40
C ILE A 190 -10.79 -1.47 24.90
N ASP A 191 -10.82 -0.49 25.80
CA ASP A 191 -11.00 0.93 25.48
C ASP A 191 -9.67 1.50 24.98
N THR A 192 -9.68 2.17 23.81
CA THR A 192 -8.46 2.67 23.18
C THR A 192 -7.88 3.90 23.88
N ALA A 193 -8.73 4.78 24.41
CA ALA A 193 -8.28 6.02 25.04
C ALA A 193 -7.61 5.76 26.40
N THR A 194 -8.18 4.85 27.19
CA THR A 194 -7.66 4.48 28.51
C THR A 194 -6.72 3.28 28.48
N GLN A 195 -6.72 2.51 27.38
CA GLN A 195 -5.95 1.28 27.20
C GLN A 195 -6.24 0.25 28.30
N THR A 196 -7.49 0.16 28.73
CA THR A 196 -7.93 -0.74 29.79
C THR A 196 -8.95 -1.76 29.29
N LEU A 197 -8.93 -2.95 29.88
CA LEU A 197 -9.92 -3.99 29.66
C LEU A 197 -11.27 -3.54 30.23
N ILE A 198 -12.30 -3.37 29.39
CA ILE A 198 -13.66 -2.93 29.79
C ILE A 198 -14.70 -4.04 29.73
N GLY A 199 -14.33 -5.24 29.31
CA GLY A 199 -15.23 -6.40 29.30
C GLY A 199 -14.62 -7.62 28.64
N THR A 200 -15.26 -8.76 28.88
CA THR A 200 -14.92 -10.04 28.23
C THR A 200 -16.20 -10.75 27.80
N VAL A 201 -16.16 -11.39 26.63
CA VAL A 201 -17.27 -12.21 26.11
C VAL A 201 -16.76 -13.64 25.96
N PRO A 202 -17.31 -14.62 26.71
CA PRO A 202 -16.91 -16.02 26.57
C PRO A 202 -17.21 -16.55 25.17
N VAL A 203 -16.20 -17.10 24.50
CA VAL A 203 -16.30 -17.76 23.19
C VAL A 203 -15.36 -18.96 23.21
N SER A 204 -15.81 -20.09 22.66
CA SER A 204 -15.02 -21.32 22.65
C SER A 204 -13.92 -21.25 21.60
N ARG A 205 -12.66 -21.14 22.04
CA ARG A 205 -11.45 -21.06 21.20
C ARG A 205 -11.62 -20.08 20.02
N PRO A 206 -11.78 -18.78 20.31
CA PRO A 206 -11.90 -17.76 19.28
C PRO A 206 -10.55 -17.57 18.57
N ASN A 207 -10.59 -17.37 17.25
CA ASN A 207 -9.42 -17.05 16.43
C ASN A 207 -9.61 -15.72 15.70
N GLY A 208 -9.93 -15.75 14.41
CA GLY A 208 -10.12 -14.55 13.61
C GLY A 208 -11.30 -13.70 14.06
N LEU A 209 -11.12 -12.40 14.03
CA LEU A 209 -12.09 -11.38 14.39
C LEU A 209 -12.32 -10.42 13.24
N THR A 210 -13.57 -10.03 13.00
CA THR A 210 -13.90 -8.90 12.13
C THR A 210 -15.11 -8.14 12.66
N VAL A 211 -15.00 -6.80 12.65
CA VAL A 211 -16.07 -5.88 13.07
C VAL A 211 -16.81 -5.40 11.81
N THR A 212 -18.13 -5.33 11.88
CA THR A 212 -18.91 -4.74 10.77
C THR A 212 -18.60 -3.25 10.61
N PRO A 213 -18.71 -2.68 9.38
CA PRO A 213 -18.36 -1.26 9.12
C PRO A 213 -19.18 -0.25 9.94
N ASP A 214 -20.41 -0.63 10.35
CA ASP A 214 -21.23 0.18 11.26
C ASP A 214 -20.79 0.07 12.75
N GLY A 215 -19.81 -0.81 13.03
CA GLY A 215 -19.33 -1.08 14.39
C GLY A 215 -20.28 -1.90 15.27
N ALA A 216 -21.47 -2.30 14.77
CA ALA A 216 -22.52 -2.87 15.59
C ALA A 216 -22.30 -4.34 15.96
N ARG A 217 -21.60 -5.10 15.10
CA ARG A 217 -21.39 -6.54 15.30
C ARG A 217 -19.93 -6.93 15.17
N LEU A 218 -19.53 -7.90 15.98
CA LEU A 218 -18.24 -8.57 15.90
C LEU A 218 -18.49 -10.03 15.51
N HIS A 219 -17.90 -10.49 14.43
CA HIS A 219 -17.91 -11.88 13.99
C HIS A 219 -16.60 -12.54 14.43
N VAL A 220 -16.72 -13.68 15.08
CA VAL A 220 -15.60 -14.41 15.71
C VAL A 220 -15.59 -15.84 15.24
N SER A 221 -14.55 -16.29 14.58
CA SER A 221 -14.39 -17.70 14.23
C SER A 221 -14.13 -18.53 15.50
N SER A 222 -14.95 -19.53 15.74
CA SER A 222 -14.90 -20.40 16.94
C SER A 222 -14.45 -21.79 16.53
N GLN A 223 -13.15 -22.06 16.59
CA GLN A 223 -12.50 -23.21 15.96
C GLN A 223 -13.08 -24.56 16.43
N ASN A 224 -13.21 -24.75 17.75
CA ASN A 224 -13.70 -26.02 18.28
C ASN A 224 -15.18 -26.27 18.04
N ALA A 225 -15.95 -25.19 17.91
CA ALA A 225 -17.41 -25.28 17.72
C ALA A 225 -17.81 -25.41 16.26
N GLY A 226 -16.91 -25.13 15.29
CA GLY A 226 -17.21 -25.11 13.87
C GLY A 226 -18.23 -24.05 13.48
N VAL A 227 -18.22 -22.91 14.18
CA VAL A 227 -19.16 -21.81 13.96
C VAL A 227 -18.45 -20.46 13.92
N VAL A 228 -19.12 -19.47 13.37
CA VAL A 228 -18.86 -18.06 13.65
C VAL A 228 -19.81 -17.59 14.73
N THR A 229 -19.27 -17.07 15.83
CA THR A 229 -20.04 -16.45 16.92
C THR A 229 -20.24 -14.97 16.59
N VAL A 230 -21.49 -14.50 16.66
CA VAL A 230 -21.86 -13.11 16.43
C VAL A 230 -22.10 -12.43 17.77
N ILE A 231 -21.38 -11.33 18.02
CA ILE A 231 -21.44 -10.55 19.26
C ILE A 231 -21.98 -9.17 18.92
N ASP A 232 -22.98 -8.69 19.67
CA ASP A 232 -23.38 -7.29 19.68
C ASP A 232 -22.35 -6.47 20.46
N THR A 233 -21.77 -5.46 19.82
CA THR A 233 -20.65 -4.68 20.38
C THR A 233 -21.07 -3.73 21.49
N ALA A 234 -22.31 -3.23 21.46
CA ALA A 234 -22.83 -2.29 22.46
C ALA A 234 -23.17 -3.02 23.76
N THR A 235 -23.86 -4.15 23.67
CA THR A 235 -24.27 -4.95 24.85
C THR A 235 -23.19 -5.96 25.28
N ARG A 236 -22.23 -6.27 24.40
CA ARG A 236 -21.19 -7.29 24.61
C ARG A 236 -21.76 -8.68 24.88
N THR A 237 -22.81 -9.04 24.17
CA THR A 237 -23.50 -10.32 24.31
C THR A 237 -23.48 -11.08 22.99
N VAL A 238 -23.43 -12.42 23.09
CA VAL A 238 -23.59 -13.29 21.92
C VAL A 238 -25.04 -13.22 21.47
N THR A 239 -25.25 -12.85 20.21
CA THR A 239 -26.58 -12.74 19.59
C THR A 239 -26.94 -13.94 18.72
N GLY A 240 -25.94 -14.70 18.27
CA GLY A 240 -26.14 -15.88 17.44
C GLY A 240 -24.86 -16.59 17.08
N THR A 241 -25.02 -17.72 16.39
CA THR A 241 -23.91 -18.48 15.82
C THR A 241 -24.28 -18.93 14.41
N VAL A 242 -23.30 -18.94 13.50
CA VAL A 242 -23.45 -19.39 12.11
C VAL A 242 -22.57 -20.62 11.92
N PRO A 243 -23.15 -21.82 11.64
CA PRO A 243 -22.36 -22.99 11.31
C PRO A 243 -21.55 -22.77 10.03
N VAL A 244 -20.27 -23.12 10.06
CA VAL A 244 -19.31 -22.99 8.93
C VAL A 244 -18.57 -24.32 8.71
N GLY A 245 -17.51 -24.30 7.92
CA GLY A 245 -16.69 -25.49 7.69
C GLY A 245 -15.86 -25.92 8.91
N ASN A 246 -15.08 -26.98 8.73
CA ASN A 246 -14.30 -27.59 9.80
C ASN A 246 -13.10 -26.74 10.22
N SER A 247 -12.95 -26.52 11.52
CA SER A 247 -11.85 -25.74 12.13
C SER A 247 -11.74 -24.31 11.55
N PRO A 248 -12.76 -23.45 11.69
CA PRO A 248 -12.71 -22.08 11.23
C PRO A 248 -11.58 -21.29 11.93
N PHE A 249 -10.85 -20.45 11.17
CA PHE A 249 -9.69 -19.74 11.69
C PHE A 249 -9.71 -18.23 11.38
N GLY A 250 -9.35 -17.80 10.17
CA GLY A 250 -9.40 -16.40 9.76
C GLY A 250 -10.83 -15.91 9.54
N ALA A 251 -11.07 -14.62 9.73
CA ALA A 251 -12.34 -13.98 9.43
C ALA A 251 -12.09 -12.57 8.87
N ALA A 252 -12.75 -12.23 7.75
CA ALA A 252 -12.70 -10.90 7.14
C ALA A 252 -14.09 -10.48 6.66
N GLY A 253 -14.48 -9.24 6.98
CA GLY A 253 -15.72 -8.61 6.50
C GLY A 253 -15.51 -7.88 5.19
N SER A 254 -16.54 -7.86 4.33
CA SER A 254 -16.55 -6.99 3.15
C SER A 254 -16.67 -5.51 3.58
N PRO A 255 -16.10 -4.56 2.81
CA PRO A 255 -16.16 -3.13 3.13
C PRO A 255 -17.58 -2.57 3.23
N ASP A 256 -18.53 -3.13 2.50
CA ASP A 256 -19.96 -2.77 2.55
C ASP A 256 -20.71 -3.44 3.72
N GLY A 257 -20.05 -4.35 4.46
CA GLY A 257 -20.61 -5.10 5.58
C GLY A 257 -21.59 -6.21 5.18
N SER A 258 -21.81 -6.50 3.90
CA SER A 258 -22.79 -7.47 3.43
C SER A 258 -22.34 -8.93 3.60
N ARG A 259 -21.02 -9.17 3.65
CA ARG A 259 -20.41 -10.51 3.70
C ARG A 259 -19.35 -10.64 4.78
N VAL A 260 -19.19 -11.86 5.29
CA VAL A 260 -18.02 -12.28 6.08
C VAL A 260 -17.45 -13.56 5.47
N TYR A 261 -16.15 -13.55 5.23
CA TYR A 261 -15.39 -14.68 4.69
C TYR A 261 -14.60 -15.33 5.81
N VAL A 262 -14.74 -16.67 5.93
CA VAL A 262 -14.12 -17.43 7.04
C VAL A 262 -13.36 -18.61 6.49
N THR A 263 -12.07 -18.68 6.76
CA THR A 263 -11.24 -19.82 6.37
C THR A 263 -11.50 -21.03 7.25
N ASN A 264 -11.61 -22.20 6.64
CA ASN A 264 -11.83 -23.48 7.32
C ASN A 264 -10.59 -24.35 7.11
N ILE A 265 -9.67 -24.36 8.07
CA ILE A 265 -8.38 -25.06 7.97
C ILE A 265 -8.58 -26.55 7.68
N GLY A 266 -9.52 -27.21 8.39
CA GLY A 266 -9.78 -28.63 8.24
C GLY A 266 -10.58 -29.02 7.00
N GLY A 267 -11.15 -28.01 6.30
CA GLY A 267 -11.97 -28.21 5.10
C GLY A 267 -11.29 -27.76 3.81
N ASN A 268 -10.14 -27.10 3.86
CA ASN A 268 -9.48 -26.45 2.73
C ASN A 268 -10.48 -25.59 1.93
N SER A 269 -11.22 -24.77 2.64
CA SER A 269 -12.31 -23.96 2.06
C SER A 269 -12.48 -22.64 2.78
N THR A 270 -13.19 -21.71 2.14
CA THR A 270 -13.64 -20.45 2.73
C THR A 270 -15.16 -20.41 2.70
N SER A 271 -15.80 -20.26 3.87
CA SER A 271 -17.25 -20.05 3.98
C SER A 271 -17.58 -18.58 3.74
N VAL A 272 -18.60 -18.31 2.94
CA VAL A 272 -19.16 -16.99 2.67
C VAL A 272 -20.46 -16.81 3.43
N ILE A 273 -20.49 -15.91 4.39
CA ILE A 273 -21.65 -15.64 5.26
C ILE A 273 -22.33 -14.35 4.78
N ASP A 274 -23.64 -14.40 4.59
CA ASP A 274 -24.49 -13.23 4.42
C ASP A 274 -24.82 -12.64 5.80
N THR A 275 -24.44 -11.40 6.05
CA THR A 275 -24.56 -10.76 7.36
C THR A 275 -25.99 -10.37 7.73
N ALA A 276 -26.85 -10.14 6.72
CA ALA A 276 -28.25 -9.78 6.92
C ALA A 276 -29.09 -10.99 7.36
N THR A 277 -28.83 -12.17 6.74
CA THR A 277 -29.55 -13.41 7.06
C THR A 277 -28.86 -14.24 8.14
N GLY A 278 -27.57 -14.00 8.39
CA GLY A 278 -26.75 -14.80 9.31
C GLY A 278 -26.59 -16.26 8.85
N THR A 279 -26.51 -16.52 7.54
CA THR A 279 -26.37 -17.86 6.96
C THR A 279 -25.19 -17.94 6.00
N VAL A 280 -24.59 -19.13 5.89
CA VAL A 280 -23.61 -19.42 4.83
C VAL A 280 -24.34 -19.50 3.50
N VAL A 281 -23.95 -18.67 2.56
CA VAL A 281 -24.50 -18.62 1.19
C VAL A 281 -23.66 -19.40 0.20
N ASP A 282 -22.35 -19.62 0.52
CA ASP A 282 -21.44 -20.39 -0.31
C ASP A 282 -20.27 -20.96 0.51
N THR A 283 -19.60 -21.97 -0.06
CA THR A 283 -18.36 -22.55 0.47
C THR A 283 -17.39 -22.80 -0.68
N VAL A 284 -16.39 -21.95 -0.78
CA VAL A 284 -15.41 -21.93 -1.87
C VAL A 284 -14.21 -22.79 -1.51
N GLY A 285 -13.89 -23.80 -2.35
CA GLY A 285 -12.66 -24.58 -2.21
C GLY A 285 -11.44 -23.73 -2.52
N VAL A 286 -10.42 -23.76 -1.65
CA VAL A 286 -9.15 -23.03 -1.79
C VAL A 286 -7.95 -23.97 -1.63
N GLY A 287 -6.75 -23.44 -1.51
CA GLY A 287 -5.56 -24.25 -1.26
C GLY A 287 -5.54 -24.93 0.11
N SER A 288 -4.48 -25.66 0.40
CA SER A 288 -4.37 -26.48 1.63
C SER A 288 -4.04 -25.62 2.84
N THR A 289 -4.77 -25.87 3.94
CA THR A 289 -4.58 -25.17 5.24
C THR A 289 -4.74 -23.66 5.11
N PRO A 290 -5.91 -23.15 4.67
CA PRO A 290 -6.17 -21.72 4.57
C PRO A 290 -6.20 -21.11 5.98
N ILE A 291 -5.37 -20.09 6.22
CA ILE A 291 -5.23 -19.43 7.52
C ILE A 291 -5.75 -17.99 7.45
N GLY A 292 -4.98 -17.08 6.90
CA GLY A 292 -5.35 -15.68 6.79
C GLY A 292 -6.32 -15.42 5.63
N VAL A 293 -7.20 -14.46 5.81
CA VAL A 293 -8.13 -13.99 4.79
C VAL A 293 -8.27 -12.47 4.89
N ALA A 294 -8.33 -11.81 3.76
CA ALA A 294 -8.62 -10.38 3.68
C ALA A 294 -9.42 -10.08 2.41
N VAL A 295 -10.28 -9.06 2.48
CA VAL A 295 -11.07 -8.54 1.36
C VAL A 295 -10.39 -7.29 0.82
N THR A 296 -10.31 -7.13 -0.49
CA THR A 296 -9.77 -5.93 -1.12
C THR A 296 -10.54 -4.67 -0.69
N PRO A 297 -9.91 -3.49 -0.64
CA PRO A 297 -10.58 -2.26 -0.21
C PRO A 297 -11.82 -1.87 -1.02
N ASP A 298 -11.89 -2.25 -2.30
CA ASP A 298 -13.05 -2.08 -3.18
C ASP A 298 -14.12 -3.17 -3.02
N GLY A 299 -13.82 -4.24 -2.27
CA GLY A 299 -14.70 -5.36 -2.03
C GLY A 299 -14.80 -6.36 -3.20
N GLY A 300 -14.01 -6.19 -4.27
CA GLY A 300 -14.09 -7.03 -5.48
C GLY A 300 -13.51 -8.42 -5.32
N GLU A 301 -12.50 -8.60 -4.46
CA GLU A 301 -11.77 -9.85 -4.32
C GLU A 301 -11.47 -10.20 -2.86
N VAL A 302 -11.25 -11.48 -2.61
CA VAL A 302 -10.79 -12.02 -1.33
C VAL A 302 -9.52 -12.81 -1.55
N TYR A 303 -8.48 -12.46 -0.80
CA TYR A 303 -7.23 -13.22 -0.79
C TYR A 303 -7.17 -14.12 0.43
N VAL A 304 -6.86 -15.39 0.20
CA VAL A 304 -6.75 -16.43 1.23
C VAL A 304 -5.33 -16.98 1.24
N ALA A 305 -4.65 -16.89 2.38
CA ALA A 305 -3.31 -17.45 2.57
C ALA A 305 -3.39 -18.97 2.80
N ASP A 306 -2.97 -19.77 1.84
CA ASP A 306 -3.02 -21.23 1.86
C ASP A 306 -1.66 -21.77 2.33
N SER A 307 -1.52 -21.93 3.63
CA SER A 307 -0.23 -22.13 4.31
C SER A 307 0.56 -23.34 3.80
N ASN A 308 -0.08 -24.50 3.66
CA ASN A 308 0.61 -25.70 3.20
C ASN A 308 0.77 -25.79 1.67
N SER A 309 0.07 -24.93 0.91
CA SER A 309 0.23 -24.85 -0.54
C SER A 309 1.33 -23.88 -0.97
N GLY A 310 1.74 -22.94 -0.10
CA GLY A 310 2.65 -21.85 -0.47
C GLY A 310 2.04 -20.90 -1.50
N THR A 311 0.71 -20.71 -1.45
CA THR A 311 -0.05 -19.90 -2.41
C THR A 311 -1.02 -18.96 -1.70
N ALA A 312 -1.51 -17.96 -2.42
CA ALA A 312 -2.70 -17.24 -2.07
C ALA A 312 -3.79 -17.55 -3.11
N SER A 313 -4.96 -18.01 -2.65
CA SER A 313 -6.15 -18.14 -3.50
C SER A 313 -6.86 -16.79 -3.58
N VAL A 314 -7.21 -16.36 -4.80
CA VAL A 314 -8.00 -15.14 -5.06
C VAL A 314 -9.41 -15.53 -5.43
N ILE A 315 -10.39 -15.04 -4.68
CA ILE A 315 -11.81 -15.33 -4.87
C ILE A 315 -12.50 -14.05 -5.36
N ASP A 316 -13.17 -14.11 -6.49
CA ASP A 316 -14.07 -13.06 -6.97
C ASP A 316 -15.35 -13.03 -6.12
N THR A 317 -15.68 -11.88 -5.55
CA THR A 317 -16.80 -11.74 -4.59
C THR A 317 -18.18 -11.75 -5.24
N ALA A 318 -18.27 -11.43 -6.53
CA ALA A 318 -19.53 -11.43 -7.27
C ALA A 318 -19.96 -12.85 -7.64
N THR A 319 -18.99 -13.73 -7.93
CA THR A 319 -19.25 -15.12 -8.38
C THR A 319 -18.95 -16.16 -7.31
N ASN A 320 -18.24 -15.83 -6.24
CA ASN A 320 -17.69 -16.73 -5.21
C ASN A 320 -16.85 -17.87 -5.82
N THR A 321 -16.04 -17.57 -6.82
CA THR A 321 -15.15 -18.56 -7.47
C THR A 321 -13.69 -18.13 -7.35
N VAL A 322 -12.78 -19.12 -7.25
CA VAL A 322 -11.35 -18.83 -7.31
C VAL A 322 -10.97 -18.46 -8.76
N THR A 323 -10.50 -17.24 -8.94
CA THR A 323 -10.07 -16.70 -10.25
C THR A 323 -8.56 -16.84 -10.47
N ALA A 324 -7.78 -16.78 -9.38
CA ALA A 324 -6.32 -16.94 -9.46
C ALA A 324 -5.77 -17.72 -8.25
N THR A 325 -4.61 -18.31 -8.45
CA THR A 325 -3.78 -18.91 -7.41
C THR A 325 -2.37 -18.36 -7.54
N VAL A 326 -1.98 -17.51 -6.62
CA VAL A 326 -0.72 -16.76 -6.66
C VAL A 326 0.35 -17.51 -5.87
N PRO A 327 1.43 -18.02 -6.49
CA PRO A 327 2.56 -18.57 -5.76
C PRO A 327 3.24 -17.47 -4.92
N VAL A 328 3.41 -17.72 -3.62
CA VAL A 328 4.07 -16.81 -2.66
C VAL A 328 5.19 -17.52 -1.92
N GLY A 329 5.67 -17.01 -0.79
CA GLY A 329 6.66 -17.71 0.03
C GLY A 329 6.08 -18.94 0.75
N SER A 330 6.92 -19.72 1.43
CA SER A 330 6.49 -20.88 2.20
C SER A 330 5.74 -20.48 3.48
N GLY A 331 4.65 -21.20 3.76
CA GLY A 331 3.86 -20.99 4.96
C GLY A 331 3.17 -19.64 5.00
N PRO A 332 2.45 -19.18 3.93
CA PRO A 332 1.70 -17.92 4.00
C PRO A 332 0.68 -17.99 5.14
N TYR A 333 0.60 -16.92 5.93
CA TYR A 333 -0.14 -16.92 7.18
C TYR A 333 -1.19 -15.82 7.29
N ALA A 334 -0.86 -14.59 6.92
CA ALA A 334 -1.76 -13.44 6.97
C ALA A 334 -1.67 -12.63 5.69
N VAL A 335 -2.77 -11.92 5.41
CA VAL A 335 -2.90 -11.00 4.26
C VAL A 335 -3.41 -9.66 4.76
N ALA A 336 -2.83 -8.57 4.26
CA ALA A 336 -3.37 -7.22 4.43
C ALA A 336 -3.17 -6.43 3.14
N PHE A 337 -4.04 -5.44 2.90
CA PHE A 337 -3.97 -4.60 1.72
C PHE A 337 -3.44 -3.21 2.07
N ALA A 338 -2.48 -2.72 1.29
CA ALA A 338 -2.31 -1.29 1.15
C ALA A 338 -3.41 -0.77 0.21
N PRO A 339 -4.11 0.32 0.56
CA PRO A 339 -5.01 0.97 -0.38
C PRO A 339 -4.23 1.33 -1.64
N ALA A 340 -4.94 1.42 -2.77
CA ALA A 340 -4.34 1.95 -3.98
C ALA A 340 -3.67 3.29 -3.66
N PRO A 341 -2.43 3.52 -4.09
CA PRO A 341 -1.82 4.82 -3.91
C PRO A 341 -2.75 5.85 -4.54
N THR A 342 -3.16 6.83 -3.76
CA THR A 342 -3.94 7.95 -4.29
C THR A 342 -3.04 8.62 -5.32
N SER A 343 -3.40 8.52 -6.60
CA SER A 343 -2.67 9.21 -7.65
C SER A 343 -2.68 10.70 -7.30
N SER A 344 -1.51 11.26 -7.10
CA SER A 344 -1.32 12.67 -6.83
C SER A 344 -0.23 13.24 -7.72
N SER A 345 -0.49 14.38 -8.31
CA SER A 345 0.51 15.13 -9.05
C SER A 345 0.72 16.48 -8.39
N ASP A 346 1.98 16.86 -8.20
CA ASP A 346 2.36 18.20 -7.73
C ASP A 346 2.73 19.04 -8.95
N ILE A 347 2.03 20.15 -9.17
CA ILE A 347 2.27 21.07 -10.29
C ILE A 347 2.86 22.37 -9.76
N ASP A 348 4.14 22.53 -9.97
CA ASP A 348 4.83 23.81 -9.77
C ASP A 348 4.51 24.76 -10.93
N VAL A 349 4.04 25.95 -10.60
CA VAL A 349 3.74 27.00 -11.56
C VAL A 349 4.82 28.07 -11.54
N ASP A 350 5.42 28.34 -12.69
CA ASP A 350 6.33 29.45 -12.89
C ASP A 350 5.78 30.43 -13.95
N VAL A 351 6.03 31.72 -13.75
CA VAL A 351 5.68 32.78 -14.71
C VAL A 351 6.86 33.68 -14.92
N THR A 352 7.30 33.78 -16.16
CA THR A 352 8.39 34.71 -16.56
C THR A 352 7.89 35.71 -17.59
N ALA A 353 8.52 36.86 -17.67
CA ALA A 353 8.18 37.90 -18.62
C ALA A 353 9.44 38.44 -19.34
N ARG A 354 9.28 38.72 -20.62
CA ARG A 354 10.33 39.36 -21.44
C ARG A 354 9.77 40.55 -22.22
N PRO A 355 10.40 41.74 -22.14
CA PRO A 355 9.99 42.89 -22.92
C PRO A 355 10.44 42.75 -24.38
N ASN A 356 9.53 43.08 -25.29
CA ASN A 356 9.80 43.25 -26.72
C ASN A 356 9.49 44.71 -27.05
N LEU A 357 10.51 45.54 -27.01
CA LEU A 357 10.40 46.98 -27.12
C LEU A 357 10.59 47.41 -28.56
N GLY A 358 9.87 48.44 -29.02
CA GLY A 358 9.93 48.94 -30.37
C GLY A 358 8.96 50.10 -30.57
N ILE A 359 9.18 50.91 -31.64
CA ILE A 359 8.41 52.13 -31.89
C ILE A 359 7.01 51.83 -32.41
N LEU A 360 6.82 50.67 -33.08
CA LEU A 360 5.53 50.40 -33.79
C LEU A 360 4.54 49.63 -32.95
N VAL A 361 4.96 48.51 -32.28
CA VAL A 361 4.08 47.67 -31.48
C VAL A 361 4.89 47.06 -30.32
N PRO A 362 5.11 47.77 -29.22
CA PRO A 362 5.78 47.22 -28.04
C PRO A 362 4.82 46.26 -27.29
N TYR A 363 5.36 45.16 -26.76
CA TYR A 363 4.64 44.20 -25.96
C TYR A 363 5.53 43.47 -24.94
N LEU A 364 4.90 42.92 -23.92
CA LEU A 364 5.52 41.97 -23.01
C LEU A 364 5.13 40.55 -23.42
N THR A 365 6.09 39.65 -23.54
CA THR A 365 5.82 38.20 -23.69
C THR A 365 5.91 37.56 -22.34
N TYR A 366 4.81 36.91 -21.93
CA TYR A 366 4.72 36.08 -20.74
C TYR A 366 4.86 34.64 -21.11
N THR A 367 5.62 33.88 -20.33
CA THR A 367 5.72 32.42 -20.39
C THR A 367 5.18 31.87 -19.07
N VAL A 368 4.16 31.03 -19.15
CA VAL A 368 3.60 30.28 -18.02
C VAL A 368 4.06 28.85 -18.16
N THR A 369 4.77 28.35 -17.17
CA THR A 369 5.32 27.00 -17.14
C THR A 369 4.63 26.20 -16.04
N ALA A 370 4.15 25.01 -16.38
CA ALA A 370 3.69 24.00 -15.44
C ALA A 370 4.72 22.87 -15.40
N ARG A 371 5.20 22.51 -14.23
CA ARG A 371 6.17 21.44 -14.00
C ARG A 371 5.55 20.38 -13.11
N ALA A 372 5.64 19.11 -13.49
CA ALA A 372 5.21 18.00 -12.65
C ALA A 372 6.34 17.63 -11.66
N LEU A 373 6.13 17.89 -10.37
CA LEU A 373 7.06 17.54 -9.28
C LEU A 373 6.62 16.30 -8.51
N GLY A 374 5.32 15.95 -8.58
CA GLY A 374 4.71 14.87 -7.82
C GLY A 374 5.14 13.46 -8.26
N PRO A 375 4.76 12.43 -7.49
CA PRO A 375 5.12 11.06 -7.82
C PRO A 375 4.55 10.63 -9.18
N ASP A 376 3.34 11.14 -9.53
CA ASP A 376 2.67 10.79 -10.77
C ASP A 376 2.80 11.86 -11.85
N ALA A 377 2.69 11.42 -13.11
CA ALA A 377 2.58 12.33 -14.23
C ALA A 377 1.24 13.10 -14.16
N VAL A 378 1.28 14.40 -14.51
CA VAL A 378 0.06 15.18 -14.73
C VAL A 378 -0.59 14.71 -16.04
N THR A 379 -1.83 14.28 -16.00
CA THR A 379 -2.59 13.90 -17.22
C THR A 379 -3.24 15.10 -17.86
N THR A 380 -3.78 16.02 -17.05
CA THR A 380 -4.29 17.31 -17.47
C THR A 380 -4.01 18.37 -16.40
N GLY A 381 -3.68 19.59 -16.82
CA GLY A 381 -3.48 20.73 -15.93
C GLY A 381 -4.04 22.00 -16.54
N THR A 382 -4.52 22.92 -15.70
CA THR A 382 -5.00 24.22 -16.12
C THR A 382 -4.39 25.31 -15.25
N VAL A 383 -3.75 26.30 -15.89
CA VAL A 383 -3.20 27.48 -15.22
C VAL A 383 -3.90 28.72 -15.75
N THR A 384 -4.43 29.54 -14.86
CA THR A 384 -5.06 30.81 -15.19
C THR A 384 -4.12 31.97 -14.81
N ALA A 385 -3.71 32.74 -15.79
CA ALA A 385 -2.92 33.95 -15.62
C ALA A 385 -3.84 35.16 -15.51
N THR A 386 -3.76 35.89 -14.39
CA THR A 386 -4.50 37.15 -14.17
C THR A 386 -3.68 38.31 -14.73
N LEU A 387 -4.30 39.08 -15.61
CA LEU A 387 -3.72 40.27 -16.26
C LEU A 387 -3.97 41.53 -15.43
N PRO A 388 -3.18 42.59 -15.63
CA PRO A 388 -3.47 43.91 -15.08
C PRO A 388 -4.83 44.44 -15.56
N PRO A 389 -5.49 45.32 -14.78
CA PRO A 389 -6.74 45.92 -15.18
C PRO A 389 -6.68 46.59 -16.57
N GLY A 390 -7.63 46.26 -17.43
CA GLY A 390 -7.69 46.80 -18.79
C GLY A 390 -6.73 46.19 -19.81
N ALA A 391 -5.84 45.31 -19.40
CA ALA A 391 -4.95 44.62 -20.33
C ALA A 391 -5.67 43.51 -21.09
N THR A 392 -5.23 43.31 -22.34
CA THR A 392 -5.69 42.22 -23.21
C THR A 392 -4.50 41.37 -23.62
N ALA A 393 -4.71 40.08 -23.79
CA ALA A 393 -3.68 39.19 -24.32
C ALA A 393 -3.88 38.91 -25.80
N THR A 394 -2.76 38.77 -26.52
CA THR A 394 -2.68 38.42 -27.93
C THR A 394 -1.64 37.33 -28.16
N SER A 395 -1.59 36.76 -29.36
CA SER A 395 -0.61 35.75 -29.78
C SER A 395 -0.50 34.61 -28.76
N LEU A 396 -1.63 33.99 -28.43
CA LEU A 396 -1.70 32.87 -27.46
C LEU A 396 -1.13 31.59 -28.05
N SER A 397 -0.42 30.82 -27.23
CA SER A 397 -0.05 29.44 -27.55
C SER A 397 -1.29 28.56 -27.74
N PRO A 398 -1.21 27.48 -28.54
CA PRO A 398 -2.29 26.49 -28.63
C PRO A 398 -2.68 25.95 -27.26
N GLY A 399 -4.00 25.86 -27.02
CA GLY A 399 -4.56 25.44 -25.74
C GLY A 399 -4.66 26.55 -24.69
N CYS A 400 -4.38 27.82 -25.07
CA CYS A 400 -4.70 28.98 -24.25
C CYS A 400 -5.91 29.72 -24.83
N THR A 401 -6.76 30.21 -23.94
CA THR A 401 -7.93 31.06 -24.23
C THR A 401 -7.87 32.33 -23.39
N THR A 402 -8.50 33.39 -23.87
CA THR A 402 -8.55 34.67 -23.13
C THR A 402 -10.00 35.03 -22.78
N ALA A 403 -10.17 35.56 -21.59
CA ALA A 403 -11.39 36.23 -21.13
C ALA A 403 -11.03 37.58 -20.53
N THR A 404 -12.02 38.37 -20.12
CA THR A 404 -11.76 39.69 -19.53
C THR A 404 -10.81 39.61 -18.35
N GLY A 405 -9.60 40.15 -18.52
CA GLY A 405 -8.58 40.22 -17.48
C GLY A 405 -7.86 38.88 -17.17
N THR A 406 -8.07 37.82 -17.95
CA THR A 406 -7.43 36.54 -17.70
C THR A 406 -7.02 35.84 -19.01
N VAL A 407 -6.00 34.96 -18.88
CA VAL A 407 -5.60 33.97 -19.88
C VAL A 407 -5.58 32.61 -19.21
N THR A 408 -6.37 31.67 -19.73
CA THR A 408 -6.42 30.29 -19.23
C THR A 408 -5.71 29.36 -20.21
N CYS A 409 -4.68 28.67 -19.75
CA CYS A 409 -3.88 27.74 -20.53
C CYS A 409 -4.10 26.30 -20.02
N SER A 410 -4.46 25.39 -20.93
CA SER A 410 -4.62 23.96 -20.67
C SER A 410 -3.36 23.23 -21.11
N TYR A 411 -2.91 22.33 -20.26
CA TYR A 411 -1.77 21.44 -20.47
C TYR A 411 -2.30 20.00 -20.59
N GLY A 412 -1.75 19.25 -21.52
CA GLY A 412 -1.93 17.79 -21.60
C GLY A 412 -0.99 17.06 -20.63
N THR A 413 -0.64 15.82 -20.96
CA THR A 413 0.25 15.00 -20.12
C THR A 413 1.62 15.65 -19.96
N ILE A 414 2.06 15.80 -18.71
CA ILE A 414 3.41 16.23 -18.31
C ILE A 414 3.99 15.09 -17.47
N ALA A 415 5.04 14.43 -17.97
CA ALA A 415 5.72 13.37 -17.23
C ALA A 415 6.35 13.91 -15.94
N THR A 416 6.46 13.09 -14.92
CA THR A 416 7.13 13.44 -13.65
C THR A 416 8.53 13.98 -13.91
N GLY A 417 8.88 15.12 -13.29
CA GLY A 417 10.12 15.84 -13.49
C GLY A 417 10.17 16.68 -14.77
N ALA A 418 9.20 16.58 -15.68
CA ALA A 418 9.13 17.38 -16.90
C ALA A 418 8.35 18.70 -16.69
N ALA A 419 8.48 19.61 -17.66
CA ALA A 419 7.76 20.86 -17.69
C ALA A 419 7.20 21.16 -19.08
N ALA A 420 6.06 21.82 -19.12
CA ALA A 420 5.42 22.32 -20.33
C ALA A 420 5.18 23.84 -20.21
N SER A 421 5.48 24.59 -21.26
CA SER A 421 5.35 26.05 -21.24
C SER A 421 4.38 26.53 -22.30
N LYS A 422 3.62 27.57 -21.98
CA LYS A 422 2.70 28.29 -22.85
C LYS A 422 3.03 29.76 -22.82
N THR A 423 2.87 30.45 -23.94
CA THR A 423 3.18 31.88 -24.06
C THR A 423 1.97 32.68 -24.54
N PHE A 424 1.94 33.94 -24.14
CA PHE A 424 1.03 34.95 -24.67
C PHE A 424 1.69 36.33 -24.60
N ARG A 425 1.14 37.29 -25.34
CA ARG A 425 1.65 38.66 -25.39
C ARG A 425 0.66 39.62 -24.77
N VAL A 426 1.14 40.64 -24.08
CA VAL A 426 0.36 41.78 -23.59
C VAL A 426 0.91 43.03 -24.27
N PRO A 427 0.12 43.65 -25.18
CA PRO A 427 0.53 44.91 -25.84
C PRO A 427 0.72 46.02 -24.81
N LEU A 428 1.75 46.87 -25.05
CA LEU A 428 2.00 48.07 -24.26
C LEU A 428 1.46 49.29 -25.03
N HIS A 429 0.68 50.10 -24.36
CA HIS A 429 0.20 51.36 -24.89
C HIS A 429 1.00 52.54 -24.34
N LEU A 430 0.97 53.71 -24.99
CA LEU A 430 1.71 54.93 -24.58
C LEU A 430 1.42 55.35 -23.12
N LEU A 431 0.32 54.90 -22.53
CA LEU A 431 -0.07 55.16 -21.13
C LEU A 431 0.23 54.01 -20.19
N SER A 432 0.84 52.91 -20.65
CA SER A 432 1.18 51.73 -19.82
C SER A 432 2.51 51.95 -19.04
N LEU A 433 2.62 53.09 -18.36
CA LEU A 433 3.78 53.39 -17.51
C LEU A 433 3.55 52.80 -16.11
N GLY A 434 4.62 52.23 -15.51
CA GLY A 434 4.58 51.71 -14.15
C GLY A 434 4.71 50.20 -14.09
N THR A 435 4.19 49.60 -13.02
CA THR A 435 4.30 48.15 -12.76
C THR A 435 3.21 47.35 -13.47
N VAL A 436 3.64 46.43 -14.33
CA VAL A 436 2.76 45.44 -15.00
C VAL A 436 3.01 44.08 -14.37
N LYS A 437 2.00 43.55 -13.69
CA LYS A 437 2.08 42.32 -12.93
C LYS A 437 1.14 41.27 -13.50
N VAL A 438 1.64 40.07 -13.78
CA VAL A 438 0.85 38.91 -14.19
C VAL A 438 1.10 37.80 -13.20
N THR A 439 0.01 37.23 -12.67
CA THR A 439 0.06 36.10 -11.73
C THR A 439 -0.58 34.89 -12.39
N GLY A 440 0.16 33.82 -12.53
CA GLY A 440 -0.33 32.49 -12.88
C GLY A 440 -0.76 31.74 -11.62
N THR A 441 -1.90 31.08 -11.67
CA THR A 441 -2.42 30.23 -10.59
C THR A 441 -2.94 28.94 -11.21
N ARG A 442 -2.57 27.78 -10.66
CA ARG A 442 -3.19 26.51 -11.03
C ARG A 442 -4.67 26.54 -10.62
N THR A 443 -5.56 26.18 -11.53
CA THR A 443 -7.00 26.16 -11.28
C THR A 443 -7.60 24.76 -11.34
N ALA A 444 -6.91 23.81 -12.00
CA ALA A 444 -7.27 22.40 -12.01
C ALA A 444 -6.08 21.53 -12.39
N SER A 445 -6.09 20.28 -11.91
CA SER A 445 -5.16 19.22 -12.31
C SER A 445 -5.81 17.83 -12.15
N SER A 446 -5.33 16.89 -12.94
CA SER A 446 -5.60 15.47 -12.78
C SER A 446 -4.28 14.70 -12.97
N PRO A 447 -3.88 13.87 -12.02
CA PRO A 447 -4.46 13.72 -10.67
C PRO A 447 -4.51 15.03 -9.86
N THR A 448 -5.21 15.01 -8.73
CA THR A 448 -5.31 16.19 -7.85
C THR A 448 -3.95 16.54 -7.27
N ASP A 449 -3.67 17.83 -7.15
CA ASP A 449 -2.46 18.36 -6.55
C ASP A 449 -2.72 18.70 -5.06
N PRO A 450 -2.06 18.02 -4.11
CA PRO A 450 -2.24 18.26 -2.70
C PRO A 450 -1.40 19.42 -2.15
N ASN A 451 -0.47 20.00 -2.96
CA ASN A 451 0.47 21.02 -2.51
C ASN A 451 0.12 22.43 -3.06
N PRO A 452 -0.72 23.21 -2.36
CA PRO A 452 -1.10 24.53 -2.83
C PRO A 452 0.02 25.60 -2.73
N ALA A 453 1.16 25.27 -2.14
CA ALA A 453 2.23 26.23 -1.87
C ALA A 453 2.96 26.70 -3.14
N ASN A 454 3.05 25.84 -4.16
CA ASN A 454 3.72 26.11 -5.45
C ASN A 454 2.75 26.30 -6.63
N ASP A 455 1.44 26.36 -6.34
CA ASP A 455 0.37 26.56 -7.33
C ASP A 455 0.36 27.95 -7.96
N ARG A 456 1.22 28.87 -7.52
CA ARG A 456 1.13 30.28 -7.90
C ARG A 456 2.49 30.91 -8.07
N ALA A 457 2.68 31.58 -9.21
CA ALA A 457 3.85 32.43 -9.49
C ALA A 457 3.45 33.77 -10.06
N THR A 458 4.34 34.74 -9.96
CA THR A 458 4.10 36.10 -10.44
C THR A 458 5.35 36.66 -11.15
N ALA A 459 5.15 37.13 -12.36
CA ALA A 459 6.16 37.97 -13.05
C ALA A 459 5.76 39.44 -12.97
N THR A 460 6.74 40.28 -12.68
CA THR A 460 6.55 41.72 -12.54
C THR A 460 7.50 42.46 -13.53
N CYS A 461 6.93 43.33 -14.34
CA CYS A 461 7.70 44.22 -15.21
C CYS A 461 7.47 45.68 -14.84
N THR A 462 8.53 46.47 -14.77
CA THR A 462 8.46 47.93 -14.64
C THR A 462 8.66 48.55 -16.02
N VAL A 463 7.63 49.21 -16.52
CA VAL A 463 7.61 49.88 -17.82
C VAL A 463 7.86 51.37 -17.58
N VAL A 464 9.05 51.86 -18.01
CA VAL A 464 9.43 53.27 -17.89
C VAL A 464 9.04 54.03 -19.13
N SER A 465 9.11 53.39 -20.30
CA SER A 465 8.65 53.93 -21.61
C SER A 465 8.41 52.76 -22.56
N ILE A 466 7.87 53.05 -23.75
CA ILE A 466 7.74 52.06 -24.83
C ILE A 466 9.07 51.53 -25.34
N LEU A 467 10.17 52.17 -24.97
CA LEU A 467 11.55 51.78 -25.31
C LEU A 467 12.36 51.26 -24.13
N LEU A 468 11.80 51.26 -22.92
CA LEU A 468 12.48 50.84 -21.70
C LEU A 468 11.53 50.14 -20.76
N ALA A 469 11.73 48.86 -20.57
CA ALA A 469 11.07 48.03 -19.53
C ALA A 469 12.06 47.00 -18.98
N THR A 470 11.94 46.66 -17.68
CA THR A 470 12.70 45.62 -17.01
C THR A 470 11.71 44.66 -16.36
N CYS A 471 11.96 43.35 -16.42
CA CYS A 471 11.18 42.31 -15.81
C CYS A 471 12.00 41.50 -14.81
N ALA A 472 11.38 41.12 -13.68
CA ALA A 472 11.86 40.21 -12.66
C ALA A 472 10.81 39.15 -12.32
#